data_a8f443832d14d0e954a0b591d1da9053
#
_entry.id   a8f443832d14d0e954a0b591d1da9053
#
_cell.length_a   1.000
_cell.length_b   1.000
_cell.length_c   1.000
_cell.angle_alpha   90.00
_cell.angle_beta   90.00
_cell.angle_gamma   90.00
#
_symmetry.space_group_name_H-M   'P 1'
#
loop_
_entity.id
_entity.type
_entity.pdbx_description
1 polymer ?
#
loop_
_entity_poly.entity_id
_entity_poly.type
_entity_poly.pdbx_seq_one_letter_code
_entity_poly.pdbx_strand_id
1 'polypeptide(L)'
;MTLVTENEILKNAEEGGYAVVALFALTMDWIQPIFEAAEQERSPIIISNAPELVEEIGIGRYSAALKESAQAARVPVCLHMDHGFTTDEKTLGHIMHFIKNGWQSVMYDASMRSLEENIQETREMVKICHAGEIDVLGAVGLVPRDVEKVEGYQVPNALLTKPDEAKKFVEKTGVDSLAISVGQFVHPLTLGEPRPIQKTAAINFELIKEIRSVTNAHLVLHGGTHVSDEAIKRAIELGVSEIKVAALPAMVWADALREYMTENPDNLMPSYIIKRALFEVKEITAGYMRLFGSSGKA
;
A
#
# COMPACT_ATOMS: atom_id res chain seq x y z
N MET A 1 -3.27 -12.07 -19.04
CA MET A 1 -1.97 -11.57 -18.53
C MET A 1 -2.12 -11.44 -17.03
N THR A 2 -1.11 -11.81 -16.27
CA THR A 2 -1.16 -11.74 -14.80
C THR A 2 -0.70 -10.40 -14.27
N LEU A 3 0.17 -9.69 -15.00
CA LEU A 3 0.58 -8.33 -14.69
C LEU A 3 -0.44 -7.36 -15.33
N VAL A 4 -1.18 -6.64 -14.50
CA VAL A 4 -2.32 -5.78 -14.87
C VAL A 4 -2.17 -4.40 -14.24
N THR A 5 -3.00 -3.43 -14.65
CA THR A 5 -3.01 -2.09 -14.05
C THR A 5 -3.67 -2.10 -12.66
N GLU A 6 -3.39 -1.09 -11.84
CA GLU A 6 -4.05 -0.91 -10.55
C GLU A 6 -5.55 -0.68 -10.73
N ASN A 7 -5.91 0.16 -11.71
CA ASN A 7 -7.30 0.46 -12.05
C ASN A 7 -8.11 -0.80 -12.39
N GLU A 8 -7.53 -1.76 -13.13
CA GLU A 8 -8.21 -3.03 -13.46
C GLU A 8 -8.47 -3.86 -12.19
N ILE A 9 -7.49 -3.95 -11.29
CA ILE A 9 -7.64 -4.67 -10.01
C ILE A 9 -8.69 -4.00 -9.12
N LEU A 10 -8.62 -2.67 -8.96
CA LEU A 10 -9.49 -1.94 -8.04
C LEU A 10 -10.93 -1.84 -8.55
N LYS A 11 -11.14 -1.76 -9.86
CA LYS A 11 -12.47 -1.85 -10.45
C LYS A 11 -13.15 -3.19 -10.11
N ASN A 12 -12.45 -4.30 -10.27
CA ASN A 12 -12.98 -5.62 -9.91
C ASN A 12 -13.24 -5.73 -8.39
N ALA A 13 -12.40 -5.08 -7.57
CA ALA A 13 -12.59 -5.05 -6.13
C ALA A 13 -13.87 -4.30 -5.73
N GLU A 14 -14.12 -3.14 -6.31
CA GLU A 14 -15.35 -2.35 -6.06
C GLU A 14 -16.61 -3.10 -6.53
N GLU A 15 -16.58 -3.65 -7.74
CA GLU A 15 -17.70 -4.44 -8.27
C GLU A 15 -17.98 -5.70 -7.44
N GLY A 16 -16.94 -6.30 -6.88
CA GLY A 16 -17.00 -7.51 -6.05
C GLY A 16 -17.24 -7.26 -4.56
N GLY A 17 -17.21 -6.00 -4.10
CA GLY A 17 -17.41 -5.62 -2.70
C GLY A 17 -16.30 -6.11 -1.77
N TYR A 18 -15.03 -6.08 -2.22
CA TYR A 18 -13.86 -6.43 -1.44
C TYR A 18 -12.75 -5.36 -1.61
N ALA A 19 -11.69 -5.44 -0.81
CA ALA A 19 -10.49 -4.64 -1.06
C ALA A 19 -9.28 -5.52 -1.35
N VAL A 20 -8.31 -4.98 -2.10
CA VAL A 20 -7.05 -5.64 -2.39
C VAL A 20 -5.98 -5.17 -1.42
N VAL A 21 -5.16 -6.12 -0.95
CA VAL A 21 -4.00 -5.76 -0.14
C VAL A 21 -2.89 -5.20 -1.03
N ALA A 22 -2.43 -3.99 -0.70
CA ALA A 22 -1.19 -3.43 -1.21
C ALA A 22 -0.09 -3.68 -0.16
N LEU A 23 0.75 -4.68 -0.45
CA LEU A 23 1.76 -5.15 0.48
C LEU A 23 3.15 -4.69 0.08
N PHE A 24 3.90 -4.17 1.05
CA PHE A 24 5.30 -3.83 0.85
C PHE A 24 6.18 -5.08 0.89
N ALA A 25 6.80 -5.41 -0.22
CA ALA A 25 7.81 -6.46 -0.28
C ALA A 25 9.19 -5.87 0.08
N LEU A 26 9.49 -5.83 1.38
CA LEU A 26 10.60 -5.04 1.94
C LEU A 26 12.00 -5.62 1.63
N THR A 27 12.09 -6.88 1.21
CA THR A 27 13.34 -7.55 0.80
C THR A 27 13.10 -8.47 -0.37
N MET A 28 14.17 -8.87 -1.07
CA MET A 28 14.09 -9.87 -2.16
C MET A 28 13.49 -11.19 -1.71
N ASP A 29 13.79 -11.62 -0.48
CA ASP A 29 13.33 -12.89 0.08
C ASP A 29 11.81 -12.94 0.30
N TRP A 30 11.15 -11.78 0.41
CA TRP A 30 9.70 -11.71 0.61
C TRP A 30 8.91 -11.97 -0.66
N ILE A 31 9.53 -11.87 -1.84
CA ILE A 31 8.85 -12.03 -3.12
C ILE A 31 8.14 -13.39 -3.17
N GLN A 32 8.88 -14.48 -2.96
CA GLN A 32 8.30 -15.83 -3.06
C GLN A 32 7.13 -16.07 -2.08
N PRO A 33 7.25 -15.85 -0.76
CA PRO A 33 6.15 -16.12 0.17
C PRO A 33 4.91 -15.26 -0.07
N ILE A 34 5.07 -14.02 -0.56
CA ILE A 34 3.94 -13.15 -0.91
C ILE A 34 3.16 -13.72 -2.10
N PHE A 35 3.86 -14.14 -3.16
CA PHE A 35 3.21 -14.74 -4.33
C PHE A 35 2.59 -16.11 -4.00
N GLU A 36 3.24 -16.92 -3.19
CA GLU A 36 2.66 -18.17 -2.70
C GLU A 36 1.36 -17.96 -1.92
N ALA A 37 1.30 -16.91 -1.07
CA ALA A 37 0.07 -16.55 -0.36
C ALA A 37 -1.04 -16.13 -1.33
N ALA A 38 -0.73 -15.28 -2.31
CA ALA A 38 -1.67 -14.81 -3.30
C ALA A 38 -2.25 -15.95 -4.14
N GLU A 39 -1.42 -16.89 -4.59
CA GLU A 39 -1.85 -18.07 -5.33
C GLU A 39 -2.66 -19.05 -4.48
N GLN A 40 -2.24 -19.29 -3.24
CA GLN A 40 -2.97 -20.15 -2.28
C GLN A 40 -4.37 -19.61 -2.01
N GLU A 41 -4.49 -18.31 -1.79
CA GLU A 41 -5.77 -17.64 -1.54
C GLU A 41 -6.54 -17.36 -2.84
N ARG A 42 -5.95 -17.56 -4.01
CA ARG A 42 -6.51 -17.14 -5.31
C ARG A 42 -6.99 -15.69 -5.24
N SER A 43 -6.11 -14.81 -4.81
CA SER A 43 -6.38 -13.40 -4.55
C SER A 43 -5.55 -12.51 -5.47
N PRO A 44 -6.13 -11.45 -6.07
CA PRO A 44 -5.33 -10.39 -6.65
C PRO A 44 -4.45 -9.74 -5.60
N ILE A 45 -3.32 -9.16 -6.02
CA ILE A 45 -2.40 -8.48 -5.11
C ILE A 45 -1.75 -7.27 -5.78
N ILE A 46 -1.51 -6.22 -4.98
CA ILE A 46 -0.69 -5.06 -5.34
C ILE A 46 0.62 -5.17 -4.55
N ILE A 47 1.74 -5.25 -5.25
CA ILE A 47 3.08 -5.17 -4.64
C ILE A 47 3.48 -3.71 -4.61
N SER A 48 3.57 -3.16 -3.41
CA SER A 48 3.83 -1.75 -3.18
C SER A 48 5.24 -1.57 -2.62
N ASN A 49 5.96 -0.54 -3.06
CA ASN A 49 7.23 -0.14 -2.45
C ASN A 49 7.55 1.33 -2.69
N ALA A 50 8.08 1.97 -1.65
CA ALA A 50 8.64 3.30 -1.75
C ALA A 50 10.08 3.26 -2.31
N PRO A 51 10.51 4.29 -3.05
CA PRO A 51 11.85 4.35 -3.67
C PRO A 51 12.98 4.07 -2.70
N GLU A 52 12.92 4.67 -1.52
CA GLU A 52 13.98 4.58 -0.51
C GLU A 52 14.20 3.14 0.00
N LEU A 53 13.11 2.34 0.02
CA LEU A 53 13.17 0.95 0.50
C LEU A 53 13.86 0.00 -0.50
N VAL A 54 13.90 0.38 -1.78
CA VAL A 54 14.48 -0.48 -2.83
C VAL A 54 15.79 0.05 -3.42
N GLU A 55 16.23 1.26 -3.04
CA GLU A 55 17.49 1.83 -3.52
C GLU A 55 18.68 0.94 -3.16
N GLU A 56 18.75 0.42 -1.94
CA GLU A 56 19.84 -0.46 -1.48
C GLU A 56 19.87 -1.81 -2.20
N ILE A 57 18.71 -2.35 -2.57
CA ILE A 57 18.60 -3.60 -3.34
C ILE A 57 18.93 -3.35 -4.80
N GLY A 58 18.65 -2.15 -5.29
CA GLY A 58 18.74 -1.74 -6.69
C GLY A 58 17.44 -2.01 -7.47
N ILE A 59 16.73 -0.93 -7.81
CA ILE A 59 15.43 -0.95 -8.48
C ILE A 59 15.36 -1.93 -9.66
N GLY A 60 16.38 -1.94 -10.53
CA GLY A 60 16.41 -2.80 -11.71
C GLY A 60 16.39 -4.30 -11.39
N ARG A 61 17.16 -4.73 -10.39
CA ARG A 61 17.21 -6.15 -9.96
C ARG A 61 15.92 -6.55 -9.26
N TYR A 62 15.45 -5.70 -8.38
CA TYR A 62 14.23 -5.92 -7.64
C TYR A 62 13.01 -6.01 -8.57
N SER A 63 12.89 -5.06 -9.51
CA SER A 63 11.82 -5.06 -10.52
C SER A 63 11.89 -6.28 -11.45
N ALA A 64 13.09 -6.72 -11.82
CA ALA A 64 13.25 -7.92 -12.67
C ALA A 64 12.72 -9.17 -11.95
N ALA A 65 13.05 -9.36 -10.67
CA ALA A 65 12.57 -10.48 -9.87
C ALA A 65 11.05 -10.43 -9.66
N LEU A 66 10.49 -9.25 -9.35
CA LEU A 66 9.05 -9.06 -9.21
C LEU A 66 8.30 -9.34 -10.51
N LYS A 67 8.80 -8.83 -11.65
CA LYS A 67 8.17 -9.06 -12.96
C LYS A 67 8.18 -10.52 -13.36
N GLU A 68 9.30 -11.22 -13.16
CA GLU A 68 9.37 -12.66 -13.42
C GLU A 68 8.35 -13.41 -12.57
N SER A 69 8.29 -13.13 -11.26
CA SER A 69 7.33 -13.74 -10.34
C SER A 69 5.88 -13.42 -10.73
N ALA A 70 5.59 -12.16 -11.09
CA ALA A 70 4.26 -11.74 -11.51
C ALA A 70 3.82 -12.41 -12.83
N GLN A 71 4.74 -12.60 -13.78
CA GLN A 71 4.46 -13.29 -15.04
C GLN A 71 4.21 -14.80 -14.86
N ALA A 72 4.89 -15.40 -13.87
CA ALA A 72 4.70 -16.80 -13.50
C ALA A 72 3.45 -17.04 -12.63
N ALA A 73 2.95 -16.00 -11.96
CA ALA A 73 1.79 -16.08 -11.08
C ALA A 73 0.50 -16.43 -11.84
N ARG A 74 -0.45 -17.04 -11.14
CA ARG A 74 -1.78 -17.41 -11.67
C ARG A 74 -2.89 -16.48 -11.20
N VAL A 75 -2.52 -15.36 -10.57
CA VAL A 75 -3.42 -14.34 -10.04
C VAL A 75 -3.07 -12.97 -10.61
N PRO A 76 -4.01 -12.02 -10.68
CA PRO A 76 -3.71 -10.65 -11.10
C PRO A 76 -2.73 -9.97 -10.13
N VAL A 77 -1.71 -9.31 -10.67
CA VAL A 77 -0.66 -8.61 -9.92
C VAL A 77 -0.48 -7.21 -10.49
N CYS A 78 -0.40 -6.19 -9.63
CA CYS A 78 0.05 -4.86 -10.00
C CYS A 78 1.32 -4.51 -9.22
N LEU A 79 2.31 -3.90 -9.87
CA LEU A 79 3.48 -3.32 -9.24
C LEU A 79 3.26 -1.82 -9.09
N HIS A 80 3.24 -1.33 -7.86
CA HIS A 80 2.91 0.05 -7.49
C HIS A 80 4.07 0.74 -6.78
N MET A 81 4.54 1.87 -7.32
CA MET A 81 5.48 2.75 -6.63
C MET A 81 4.72 3.61 -5.62
N ASP A 82 4.99 3.42 -4.33
CA ASP A 82 4.36 4.17 -3.26
C ASP A 82 5.16 5.42 -2.91
N HIS A 83 4.47 6.51 -2.60
CA HIS A 83 4.99 7.77 -2.10
C HIS A 83 6.15 8.41 -2.89
N GLY A 84 5.87 8.90 -4.09
CA GLY A 84 6.70 9.92 -4.73
C GLY A 84 6.39 11.30 -4.14
N PHE A 85 7.09 11.71 -3.07
CA PHE A 85 6.87 13.00 -2.43
C PHE A 85 7.38 14.16 -3.26
N THR A 86 6.56 15.21 -3.45
CA THR A 86 6.95 16.42 -4.20
C THR A 86 8.03 17.25 -3.52
N THR A 87 8.29 17.00 -2.25
CA THR A 87 9.37 17.62 -1.48
C THR A 87 10.74 17.00 -1.75
N ASP A 88 10.80 15.84 -2.41
CA ASP A 88 12.05 15.22 -2.85
C ASP A 88 12.33 15.57 -4.32
N GLU A 89 13.47 16.24 -4.57
CA GLU A 89 13.92 16.58 -5.92
C GLU A 89 14.15 15.37 -6.83
N LYS A 90 14.34 14.17 -6.24
CA LYS A 90 14.54 12.93 -6.98
C LYS A 90 13.24 12.26 -7.43
N THR A 91 12.09 12.69 -6.92
CA THR A 91 10.80 12.00 -7.14
C THR A 91 10.51 11.72 -8.60
N LEU A 92 10.67 12.70 -9.48
CA LEU A 92 10.45 12.50 -10.91
C LEU A 92 11.42 11.43 -11.49
N GLY A 93 12.67 11.46 -11.05
CA GLY A 93 13.67 10.45 -11.44
C GLY A 93 13.28 9.04 -10.97
N HIS A 94 12.79 8.91 -9.75
CA HIS A 94 12.29 7.65 -9.20
C HIS A 94 11.08 7.15 -10.00
N ILE A 95 10.05 7.97 -10.20
CA ILE A 95 8.87 7.63 -11.00
C ILE A 95 9.28 7.11 -12.38
N MET A 96 10.12 7.86 -13.10
CA MET A 96 10.60 7.45 -14.41
C MET A 96 11.41 6.15 -14.38
N HIS A 97 12.14 5.91 -13.28
CA HIS A 97 12.91 4.68 -13.11
C HIS A 97 11.99 3.47 -12.88
N PHE A 98 10.96 3.62 -12.03
CA PHE A 98 9.96 2.56 -11.80
C PHE A 98 9.19 2.23 -13.08
N ILE A 99 8.70 3.24 -13.81
CA ILE A 99 8.02 3.06 -15.10
C ILE A 99 8.89 2.32 -16.10
N LYS A 100 10.16 2.73 -16.29
CA LYS A 100 11.11 2.07 -17.19
C LYS A 100 11.38 0.61 -16.81
N ASN A 101 11.25 0.27 -15.54
CA ASN A 101 11.37 -1.10 -15.04
C ASN A 101 10.05 -1.86 -15.07
N GLY A 102 8.99 -1.29 -15.66
CA GLY A 102 7.72 -1.96 -15.98
C GLY A 102 6.75 -2.05 -14.81
N TRP A 103 6.75 -1.05 -13.94
CA TRP A 103 5.71 -0.88 -12.92
C TRP A 103 4.48 -0.22 -13.55
N GLN A 104 3.28 -0.61 -13.12
CA GLN A 104 2.00 -0.25 -13.74
C GLN A 104 1.30 0.91 -13.05
N SER A 105 1.72 1.27 -11.83
CA SER A 105 1.12 2.34 -11.06
C SER A 105 2.16 3.09 -10.22
N VAL A 106 1.89 4.37 -9.98
CA VAL A 106 2.72 5.24 -9.14
C VAL A 106 1.85 6.12 -8.25
N MET A 107 2.29 6.39 -7.03
CA MET A 107 1.72 7.42 -6.20
C MET A 107 2.50 8.73 -6.34
N TYR A 108 1.80 9.80 -6.70
CA TYR A 108 2.32 11.17 -6.64
C TYR A 108 1.73 11.90 -5.45
N ASP A 109 2.56 12.14 -4.42
CA ASP A 109 2.11 12.67 -3.14
C ASP A 109 2.50 14.14 -2.96
N ALA A 110 1.56 15.03 -3.32
CA ALA A 110 1.65 16.47 -3.08
C ALA A 110 0.73 16.93 -1.93
N SER A 111 0.32 16.02 -1.04
CA SER A 111 -0.64 16.31 0.04
C SER A 111 -0.14 17.36 1.05
N MET A 112 1.16 17.61 1.10
CA MET A 112 1.76 18.66 1.94
C MET A 112 1.72 20.06 1.27
N ARG A 113 1.32 20.17 0.01
CA ARG A 113 1.13 21.43 -0.71
C ARG A 113 -0.26 22.02 -0.43
N SER A 114 -0.49 23.27 -0.85
CA SER A 114 -1.87 23.75 -0.94
C SER A 114 -2.67 22.92 -1.94
N LEU A 115 -3.99 22.87 -1.79
CA LEU A 115 -4.85 22.12 -2.71
C LEU A 115 -4.64 22.52 -4.19
N GLU A 116 -4.46 23.79 -4.47
CA GLU A 116 -4.27 24.29 -5.83
C GLU A 116 -2.92 23.82 -6.43
N GLU A 117 -1.85 23.90 -5.65
CA GLU A 117 -0.53 23.40 -6.06
C GLU A 117 -0.58 21.88 -6.25
N ASN A 118 -1.18 21.14 -5.30
CA ASN A 118 -1.38 19.70 -5.39
C ASN A 118 -2.13 19.32 -6.69
N ILE A 119 -3.23 20.02 -7.01
CA ILE A 119 -3.98 19.82 -8.26
C ILE A 119 -3.10 20.08 -9.47
N GLN A 120 -2.36 21.18 -9.49
CA GLN A 120 -1.53 21.55 -10.63
C GLN A 120 -0.44 20.51 -10.88
N GLU A 121 0.33 20.16 -9.84
CA GLU A 121 1.45 19.23 -9.94
C GLU A 121 0.97 17.82 -10.29
N THR A 122 -0.06 17.32 -9.58
CA THR A 122 -0.62 15.99 -9.82
C THR A 122 -1.20 15.85 -11.23
N ARG A 123 -1.89 16.88 -11.73
CA ARG A 123 -2.45 16.86 -13.09
C ARG A 123 -1.36 16.73 -14.16
N GLU A 124 -0.22 17.39 -14.00
CA GLU A 124 0.89 17.25 -14.94
C GLU A 124 1.50 15.82 -14.86
N MET A 125 1.59 15.25 -13.66
CA MET A 125 2.06 13.87 -13.49
C MET A 125 1.10 12.88 -14.13
N VAL A 126 -0.21 13.02 -13.93
CA VAL A 126 -1.24 12.18 -14.56
C VAL A 126 -1.09 12.18 -16.09
N LYS A 127 -0.90 13.35 -16.72
CA LYS A 127 -0.68 13.41 -18.17
C LYS A 127 0.55 12.62 -18.63
N ILE A 128 1.64 12.69 -17.87
CA ILE A 128 2.88 11.99 -18.19
C ILE A 128 2.68 10.47 -18.04
N CYS A 129 2.08 10.05 -16.92
CA CYS A 129 1.87 8.64 -16.61
C CYS A 129 0.85 7.99 -17.54
N HIS A 130 -0.30 8.62 -17.77
CA HIS A 130 -1.34 8.11 -18.67
C HIS A 130 -0.86 7.99 -20.13
N ALA A 131 0.07 8.85 -20.57
CA ALA A 131 0.68 8.70 -21.89
C ALA A 131 1.52 7.40 -22.02
N GLY A 132 1.91 6.80 -20.88
CA GLY A 132 2.60 5.52 -20.79
C GLY A 132 1.73 4.38 -20.26
N GLU A 133 0.41 4.56 -20.19
CA GLU A 133 -0.54 3.56 -19.66
C GLU A 133 -0.24 3.17 -18.20
N ILE A 134 0.20 4.15 -17.39
CA ILE A 134 0.53 4.00 -15.97
C ILE A 134 -0.54 4.70 -15.14
N ASP A 135 -1.14 3.98 -14.21
CA ASP A 135 -2.14 4.53 -13.28
C ASP A 135 -1.50 5.44 -12.23
N VAL A 136 -2.24 6.42 -11.77
CA VAL A 136 -1.77 7.41 -10.79
C VAL A 136 -2.67 7.43 -9.56
N LEU A 137 -2.07 7.14 -8.40
CA LEU A 137 -2.64 7.41 -7.09
C LEU A 137 -2.26 8.83 -6.66
N GLY A 138 -3.27 9.66 -6.40
CA GLY A 138 -3.09 10.97 -5.77
C GLY A 138 -3.52 10.96 -4.31
N ALA A 139 -3.23 12.05 -3.57
CA ALA A 139 -3.60 12.17 -2.17
C ALA A 139 -4.23 13.52 -1.84
N VAL A 140 -5.30 13.52 -1.04
CA VAL A 140 -5.94 14.72 -0.46
C VAL A 140 -6.20 14.49 1.03
N GLY A 141 -5.89 15.50 1.84
CA GLY A 141 -5.73 15.33 3.28
C GLY A 141 -4.34 14.75 3.57
N LEU A 142 -3.94 14.80 4.83
CA LEU A 142 -2.63 14.32 5.26
C LEU A 142 -2.79 13.15 6.22
N VAL A 143 -2.29 11.97 5.84
CA VAL A 143 -2.17 10.85 6.77
C VAL A 143 -0.93 11.08 7.62
N PRO A 144 -1.06 11.29 8.95
CA PRO A 144 0.08 11.53 9.82
C PRO A 144 1.05 10.36 9.78
N ARG A 145 2.33 10.71 9.67
CA ARG A 145 3.46 9.78 9.74
C ARG A 145 4.29 10.12 10.98
N ASP A 146 5.17 9.22 11.33
CA ASP A 146 6.07 9.43 12.46
C ASP A 146 5.33 9.66 13.79
N VAL A 147 4.18 8.99 13.95
CA VAL A 147 3.43 9.02 15.20
C VAL A 147 4.18 8.17 16.23
N GLU A 148 4.93 8.81 17.12
CA GLU A 148 5.76 8.13 18.13
C GLU A 148 4.92 7.43 19.21
N LYS A 149 3.72 7.96 19.51
CA LYS A 149 2.78 7.41 20.49
C LYS A 149 1.45 7.12 19.84
N VAL A 150 1.10 5.85 19.74
CA VAL A 150 -0.15 5.41 19.11
C VAL A 150 -1.32 5.33 20.09
N GLU A 151 -1.05 5.12 21.39
CA GLU A 151 -2.10 5.04 22.42
C GLU A 151 -2.81 6.39 22.59
N GLY A 152 -4.12 6.39 22.34
CA GLY A 152 -4.96 7.58 22.45
C GLY A 152 -4.73 8.65 21.39
N TYR A 153 -3.89 8.39 20.37
CA TYR A 153 -3.67 9.33 19.27
C TYR A 153 -4.92 9.47 18.40
N GLN A 154 -5.31 10.71 18.15
CA GLN A 154 -6.39 11.05 17.24
C GLN A 154 -5.87 11.99 16.17
N VAL A 155 -6.17 11.68 14.90
CA VAL A 155 -5.80 12.52 13.77
C VAL A 155 -6.55 13.86 13.85
N PRO A 156 -5.85 15.00 13.83
CA PRO A 156 -6.49 16.31 13.84
C PRO A 156 -7.42 16.49 12.63
N ASN A 157 -8.62 17.06 12.86
CA ASN A 157 -9.61 17.29 11.80
C ASN A 157 -9.07 18.11 10.62
N ALA A 158 -8.09 18.99 10.86
CA ALA A 158 -7.45 19.78 9.80
C ALA A 158 -6.67 18.94 8.79
N LEU A 159 -6.31 17.69 9.15
CA LEU A 159 -5.58 16.76 8.29
C LEU A 159 -6.50 15.79 7.55
N LEU A 160 -7.78 15.73 7.92
CA LEU A 160 -8.74 14.84 7.26
C LEU A 160 -9.08 15.33 5.85
N THR A 161 -9.36 14.39 4.97
CA THR A 161 -9.83 14.66 3.61
C THR A 161 -11.20 15.34 3.65
N LYS A 162 -11.36 16.51 3.02
CA LYS A 162 -12.66 17.15 2.88
C LYS A 162 -13.33 16.69 1.59
N PRO A 163 -14.62 16.34 1.60
CA PRO A 163 -15.32 15.81 0.42
C PRO A 163 -15.30 16.75 -0.80
N ASP A 164 -15.45 18.06 -0.58
CA ASP A 164 -15.39 19.06 -1.63
C ASP A 164 -13.98 19.22 -2.25
N GLU A 165 -12.94 19.12 -1.41
CA GLU A 165 -11.55 19.10 -1.88
C GLU A 165 -11.25 17.82 -2.67
N ALA A 166 -11.71 16.64 -2.19
CA ALA A 166 -11.57 15.37 -2.90
C ALA A 166 -12.24 15.40 -4.28
N LYS A 167 -13.49 15.88 -4.34
CA LYS A 167 -14.22 16.06 -5.60
C LYS A 167 -13.44 16.95 -6.59
N LYS A 168 -13.07 18.16 -6.13
CA LYS A 168 -12.33 19.13 -6.94
C LYS A 168 -11.02 18.55 -7.44
N PHE A 169 -10.29 17.84 -6.57
CA PHE A 169 -9.02 17.23 -6.89
C PHE A 169 -9.17 16.18 -8.00
N VAL A 170 -10.04 15.19 -7.82
CA VAL A 170 -10.26 14.11 -8.81
C VAL A 170 -10.72 14.67 -10.15
N GLU A 171 -11.70 15.59 -10.16
CA GLU A 171 -12.20 16.20 -11.38
C GLU A 171 -11.14 17.02 -12.15
N LYS A 172 -10.18 17.61 -11.44
CA LYS A 172 -9.17 18.49 -12.05
C LYS A 172 -7.87 17.78 -12.42
N THR A 173 -7.54 16.70 -11.71
CA THR A 173 -6.30 15.95 -11.95
C THR A 173 -6.51 14.76 -12.89
N GLY A 174 -7.64 14.06 -12.75
CA GLY A 174 -7.93 12.83 -13.47
C GLY A 174 -7.16 11.62 -12.91
N VAL A 175 -6.81 11.61 -11.61
CA VAL A 175 -6.20 10.44 -10.95
C VAL A 175 -7.13 9.23 -10.99
N ASP A 176 -6.56 8.04 -11.05
CA ASP A 176 -7.27 6.76 -11.09
C ASP A 176 -7.73 6.36 -9.68
N SER A 177 -6.86 6.58 -8.68
CA SER A 177 -7.12 6.26 -7.28
C SER A 177 -6.79 7.45 -6.37
N LEU A 178 -7.40 7.48 -5.18
CA LEU A 178 -7.31 8.57 -4.21
C LEU A 178 -6.99 8.04 -2.83
N ALA A 179 -5.82 8.37 -2.32
CA ALA A 179 -5.47 8.16 -0.91
C ALA A 179 -6.20 9.19 -0.04
N ILE A 180 -6.97 8.68 0.92
CA ILE A 180 -7.80 9.50 1.82
C ILE A 180 -7.25 9.47 3.25
N SER A 181 -7.40 10.60 3.96
CA SER A 181 -7.16 10.71 5.40
C SER A 181 -8.51 10.76 6.12
N VAL A 182 -8.84 9.70 6.85
CA VAL A 182 -10.15 9.52 7.53
C VAL A 182 -9.99 9.07 8.98
N GLY A 183 -8.82 9.35 9.58
CA GLY A 183 -8.53 9.03 10.99
C GLY A 183 -7.45 7.97 11.21
N GLN A 184 -6.94 7.36 10.15
CA GLN A 184 -5.78 6.47 10.22
C GLN A 184 -4.46 7.26 10.31
N PHE A 185 -3.40 6.56 10.73
CA PHE A 185 -2.05 7.09 10.82
C PHE A 185 -1.01 6.00 10.49
N VAL A 186 0.23 6.39 10.26
CA VAL A 186 1.35 5.50 10.00
C VAL A 186 2.38 5.63 11.11
N HIS A 187 2.81 4.51 11.68
CA HIS A 187 3.94 4.45 12.59
C HIS A 187 5.21 4.10 11.82
N PRO A 188 6.34 4.80 12.06
CA PRO A 188 7.56 4.55 11.32
C PRO A 188 8.16 3.18 11.66
N LEU A 189 8.49 2.41 10.63
CA LEU A 189 9.11 1.08 10.79
C LEU A 189 10.44 1.13 11.55
N THR A 190 11.17 2.26 11.44
CA THR A 190 12.48 2.46 12.07
C THR A 190 12.43 2.65 13.58
N LEU A 191 11.28 3.05 14.14
CA LEU A 191 11.11 3.25 15.58
C LEU A 191 10.69 1.96 16.31
N GLY A 192 10.36 0.91 15.58
CA GLY A 192 9.79 -0.31 16.13
C GLY A 192 8.34 -0.14 16.57
N GLU A 193 7.52 -1.14 16.32
CA GLU A 193 6.11 -1.11 16.67
C GLU A 193 5.89 -1.34 18.17
N PRO A 194 4.91 -0.64 18.79
CA PRO A 194 4.44 -0.99 20.13
C PRO A 194 3.95 -2.44 20.17
N ARG A 195 4.24 -3.14 21.26
CA ARG A 195 3.86 -4.55 21.39
C ARG A 195 2.91 -4.78 22.55
N PRO A 196 1.75 -5.40 22.34
CA PRO A 196 1.17 -5.79 21.04
C PRO A 196 0.82 -4.56 20.18
N ILE A 197 0.69 -4.76 18.85
CA ILE A 197 0.21 -3.68 17.96
C ILE A 197 -1.13 -3.17 18.47
N GLN A 198 -1.22 -1.85 18.65
CA GLN A 198 -2.44 -1.21 19.10
C GLN A 198 -3.27 -0.79 17.90
N LYS A 199 -4.42 -1.44 17.71
CA LYS A 199 -5.39 -1.11 16.65
C LYS A 199 -6.32 0.01 17.13
N THR A 200 -5.78 1.21 17.31
CA THR A 200 -6.43 2.37 17.94
C THR A 200 -6.86 3.46 16.97
N ALA A 201 -6.61 3.30 15.67
CA ALA A 201 -7.03 4.27 14.67
C ALA A 201 -8.56 4.41 14.64
N ALA A 202 -9.04 5.62 14.90
CA ALA A 202 -10.47 5.96 14.93
C ALA A 202 -10.93 6.38 13.53
N ILE A 203 -11.42 5.43 12.74
CA ILE A 203 -11.87 5.68 11.36
C ILE A 203 -13.22 6.42 11.35
N ASN A 204 -13.28 7.52 10.61
CA ASN A 204 -14.50 8.27 10.36
C ASN A 204 -15.27 7.69 9.17
N PHE A 205 -16.21 6.81 9.44
CA PHE A 205 -16.98 6.10 8.42
C PHE A 205 -17.93 7.01 7.62
N GLU A 206 -18.51 8.02 8.26
CA GLU A 206 -19.37 8.99 7.56
C GLU A 206 -18.54 9.78 6.54
N LEU A 207 -17.33 10.14 6.90
CA LEU A 207 -16.43 10.83 5.98
C LEU A 207 -16.06 9.96 4.76
N ILE A 208 -15.81 8.65 4.94
CA ILE A 208 -15.60 7.72 3.80
C ILE A 208 -16.81 7.76 2.88
N LYS A 209 -18.02 7.64 3.43
CA LYS A 209 -19.28 7.65 2.68
C LYS A 209 -19.49 8.97 1.93
N GLU A 210 -19.22 10.11 2.59
CA GLU A 210 -19.31 11.42 1.95
C GLU A 210 -18.33 11.55 0.79
N ILE A 211 -17.05 11.17 0.97
CA ILE A 211 -16.03 11.19 -0.09
C ILE A 211 -16.45 10.26 -1.23
N ARG A 212 -16.89 9.02 -0.93
CA ARG A 212 -17.35 8.08 -1.98
C ARG A 212 -18.53 8.64 -2.79
N SER A 213 -19.41 9.42 -2.17
CA SER A 213 -20.58 9.98 -2.86
C SER A 213 -20.25 11.08 -3.86
N VAL A 214 -19.07 11.68 -3.78
CA VAL A 214 -18.66 12.84 -4.58
C VAL A 214 -17.52 12.58 -5.56
N THR A 215 -16.91 11.39 -5.53
CA THR A 215 -15.81 11.01 -6.44
C THR A 215 -15.98 9.61 -6.99
N ASN A 216 -15.49 9.38 -8.20
CA ASN A 216 -15.42 8.06 -8.85
C ASN A 216 -14.02 7.42 -8.80
N ALA A 217 -13.02 8.10 -8.27
CA ALA A 217 -11.70 7.51 -8.08
C ALA A 217 -11.75 6.35 -7.07
N HIS A 218 -10.92 5.33 -7.22
CA HIS A 218 -10.80 4.23 -6.28
C HIS A 218 -10.25 4.75 -4.93
N LEU A 219 -10.89 4.37 -3.82
CA LEU A 219 -10.48 4.86 -2.50
C LEU A 219 -9.40 3.95 -1.89
N VAL A 220 -8.29 4.57 -1.50
CA VAL A 220 -7.12 3.90 -0.93
C VAL A 220 -6.91 4.31 0.51
N LEU A 221 -6.75 3.32 1.42
CA LEU A 221 -6.49 3.53 2.83
C LEU A 221 -5.05 3.15 3.17
N HIS A 222 -4.26 4.13 3.63
CA HIS A 222 -2.93 3.87 4.20
C HIS A 222 -3.02 3.47 5.68
N GLY A 223 -1.94 2.89 6.23
CA GLY A 223 -1.85 2.63 7.68
C GLY A 223 -2.78 1.54 8.19
N GLY A 224 -3.15 0.56 7.38
CA GLY A 224 -4.08 -0.53 7.73
C GLY A 224 -3.67 -1.35 8.97
N THR A 225 -2.38 -1.36 9.34
CA THR A 225 -1.88 -2.09 10.52
C THR A 225 -2.54 -1.64 11.84
N HIS A 226 -2.84 -0.35 11.99
CA HIS A 226 -3.41 0.23 13.22
C HIS A 226 -4.94 0.30 13.23
N VAL A 227 -5.59 -0.17 12.19
CA VAL A 227 -7.05 -0.21 12.04
C VAL A 227 -7.58 -1.56 12.52
N SER A 228 -8.68 -1.58 13.29
CA SER A 228 -9.28 -2.84 13.72
C SER A 228 -9.88 -3.62 12.55
N ASP A 229 -10.00 -4.94 12.69
CA ASP A 229 -10.54 -5.81 11.64
C ASP A 229 -11.98 -5.45 11.29
N GLU A 230 -12.78 -5.05 12.28
CA GLU A 230 -14.15 -4.58 12.11
C GLU A 230 -14.20 -3.25 11.35
N ALA A 231 -13.29 -2.32 11.69
CA ALA A 231 -13.19 -1.04 11.01
C ALA A 231 -12.72 -1.19 9.57
N ILE A 232 -11.79 -2.11 9.29
CA ILE A 232 -11.36 -2.46 7.93
C ILE A 232 -12.56 -2.98 7.12
N LYS A 233 -13.31 -3.97 7.62
CA LYS A 233 -14.48 -4.51 6.92
C LYS A 233 -15.51 -3.42 6.65
N ARG A 234 -15.76 -2.55 7.63
CA ARG A 234 -16.71 -1.45 7.47
C ARG A 234 -16.24 -0.42 6.44
N ALA A 235 -14.94 -0.09 6.39
CA ALA A 235 -14.38 0.80 5.37
C ALA A 235 -14.53 0.22 3.94
N ILE A 236 -14.32 -1.09 3.77
CA ILE A 236 -14.53 -1.81 2.50
C ILE A 236 -16.00 -1.73 2.06
N GLU A 237 -16.95 -2.00 2.96
CA GLU A 237 -18.40 -1.87 2.69
C GLU A 237 -18.78 -0.45 2.22
N LEU A 238 -18.00 0.57 2.61
CA LEU A 238 -18.21 1.97 2.26
C LEU A 238 -17.44 2.41 1.00
N GLY A 239 -16.74 1.48 0.34
CA GLY A 239 -16.12 1.71 -0.96
C GLY A 239 -14.60 1.91 -0.94
N VAL A 240 -13.91 1.57 0.15
CA VAL A 240 -12.46 1.43 0.13
C VAL A 240 -12.10 0.15 -0.63
N SER A 241 -11.31 0.26 -1.69
CA SER A 241 -10.95 -0.84 -2.59
C SER A 241 -9.49 -1.28 -2.50
N GLU A 242 -8.63 -0.47 -1.85
CA GLU A 242 -7.24 -0.81 -1.57
C GLU A 242 -6.87 -0.45 -0.13
N ILE A 243 -6.11 -1.33 0.54
CA ILE A 243 -5.55 -1.06 1.86
C ILE A 243 -4.07 -1.38 1.88
N LYS A 244 -3.25 -0.38 2.21
CA LYS A 244 -1.79 -0.51 2.28
C LYS A 244 -1.34 -0.99 3.65
N VAL A 245 -0.47 -2.01 3.66
CA VAL A 245 0.07 -2.63 4.88
C VAL A 245 1.58 -2.88 4.75
N ALA A 246 2.33 -2.49 5.76
CA ALA A 246 3.77 -2.67 5.81
C ALA A 246 4.27 -3.09 7.21
N ALA A 247 3.80 -2.41 8.27
CA ALA A 247 4.37 -2.52 9.60
C ALA A 247 4.18 -3.90 10.24
N LEU A 248 2.97 -4.48 10.20
CA LEU A 248 2.76 -5.81 10.80
C LEU A 248 3.56 -6.93 10.11
N PRO A 249 3.60 -7.02 8.77
CA PRO A 249 4.48 -7.99 8.10
C PRO A 249 5.95 -7.83 8.48
N ALA A 250 6.46 -6.59 8.56
CA ALA A 250 7.83 -6.32 8.98
C ALA A 250 8.10 -6.76 10.43
N MET A 251 7.15 -6.54 11.33
CA MET A 251 7.26 -6.90 12.73
C MET A 251 7.28 -8.42 12.91
N VAL A 252 6.33 -9.15 12.31
CA VAL A 252 6.28 -10.63 12.48
C VAL A 252 7.52 -11.29 11.88
N TRP A 253 8.03 -10.76 10.76
CA TRP A 253 9.28 -11.20 10.17
C TRP A 253 10.47 -11.01 11.13
N ALA A 254 10.62 -9.79 11.68
CA ALA A 254 11.71 -9.47 12.59
C ALA A 254 11.64 -10.27 13.90
N ASP A 255 10.44 -10.54 14.41
CA ASP A 255 10.24 -11.33 15.62
C ASP A 255 10.59 -12.79 15.39
N ALA A 256 10.11 -13.38 14.31
CA ALA A 256 10.43 -14.74 13.95
C ALA A 256 11.94 -14.97 13.77
N LEU A 257 12.66 -13.98 13.23
CA LEU A 257 14.12 -14.03 13.15
C LEU A 257 14.77 -14.03 14.54
N ARG A 258 14.37 -13.09 15.43
CA ARG A 258 14.92 -12.98 16.78
C ARG A 258 14.67 -14.25 17.59
N GLU A 259 13.47 -14.79 17.53
CA GLU A 259 13.10 -16.05 18.21
C GLU A 259 13.96 -17.20 17.71
N TYR A 260 14.04 -17.39 16.38
CA TYR A 260 14.84 -18.47 15.80
C TYR A 260 16.31 -18.37 16.19
N MET A 261 16.93 -17.20 16.11
CA MET A 261 18.33 -17.01 16.47
C MET A 261 18.58 -17.21 17.96
N THR A 262 17.60 -16.89 18.80
CA THR A 262 17.68 -17.15 20.25
C THR A 262 17.61 -18.63 20.56
N GLU A 263 16.72 -19.37 19.88
CA GLU A 263 16.53 -20.81 20.06
C GLU A 263 17.69 -21.65 19.47
N ASN A 264 18.34 -21.13 18.42
CA ASN A 264 19.36 -21.83 17.64
C ASN A 264 20.64 -20.98 17.45
N PRO A 265 21.35 -20.58 18.53
CA PRO A 265 22.45 -19.61 18.45
C PRO A 265 23.64 -20.10 17.62
N ASP A 266 23.83 -21.41 17.50
CA ASP A 266 24.94 -22.01 16.74
C ASP A 266 24.62 -22.27 15.27
N ASN A 267 23.37 -21.97 14.82
CA ASN A 267 22.98 -22.16 13.43
C ASN A 267 23.36 -20.94 12.61
N LEU A 268 24.35 -21.10 11.76
CA LEU A 268 24.86 -20.03 10.88
C LEU A 268 24.34 -20.12 9.44
N MET A 269 23.44 -21.07 9.13
CA MET A 269 22.93 -21.24 7.77
C MET A 269 21.81 -20.21 7.47
N PRO A 270 22.05 -19.21 6.60
CA PRO A 270 21.09 -18.13 6.36
C PRO A 270 19.71 -18.62 5.92
N SER A 271 19.64 -19.63 5.07
CA SER A 271 18.37 -20.19 4.58
C SER A 271 17.52 -20.82 5.70
N TYR A 272 18.13 -21.33 6.76
CA TYR A 272 17.39 -21.85 7.91
C TYR A 272 16.94 -20.72 8.84
N ILE A 273 17.79 -19.71 9.02
CA ILE A 273 17.48 -18.54 9.86
C ILE A 273 16.24 -17.83 9.33
N ILE A 274 16.17 -17.57 8.02
CA ILE A 274 15.07 -16.80 7.43
C ILE A 274 13.79 -17.62 7.21
N LYS A 275 13.89 -18.97 7.21
CA LYS A 275 12.76 -19.84 6.79
C LYS A 275 11.49 -19.61 7.60
N ARG A 276 11.61 -19.51 8.94
CA ARG A 276 10.46 -19.24 9.84
C ARG A 276 9.87 -17.86 9.56
N ALA A 277 10.71 -16.86 9.41
CA ALA A 277 10.28 -15.50 9.14
C ALA A 277 9.54 -15.36 7.77
N LEU A 278 10.00 -16.06 6.74
CA LEU A 278 9.32 -16.12 5.45
C LEU A 278 7.95 -16.80 5.53
N PHE A 279 7.84 -17.85 6.36
CA PHE A 279 6.56 -18.50 6.63
C PHE A 279 5.57 -17.50 7.27
N GLU A 280 6.01 -16.72 8.26
CA GLU A 280 5.18 -15.71 8.91
C GLU A 280 4.73 -14.60 7.93
N VAL A 281 5.62 -14.16 7.02
CA VAL A 281 5.25 -13.21 5.95
C VAL A 281 4.15 -13.80 5.05
N LYS A 282 4.25 -15.07 4.68
CA LYS A 282 3.23 -15.76 3.90
C LYS A 282 1.88 -15.80 4.63
N GLU A 283 1.88 -16.23 5.88
CA GLU A 283 0.64 -16.39 6.67
C GLU A 283 -0.05 -15.05 6.94
N ILE A 284 0.71 -13.99 7.27
CA ILE A 284 0.12 -12.67 7.48
C ILE A 284 -0.43 -12.08 6.19
N THR A 285 0.22 -12.33 5.04
CA THR A 285 -0.26 -11.91 3.72
C THR A 285 -1.59 -12.59 3.40
N ALA A 286 -1.66 -13.91 3.56
CA ALA A 286 -2.90 -14.68 3.37
C ALA A 286 -4.00 -14.22 4.35
N GLY A 287 -3.63 -13.89 5.60
CA GLY A 287 -4.53 -13.33 6.60
C GLY A 287 -5.20 -12.03 6.14
N TYR A 288 -4.43 -11.12 5.56
CA TYR A 288 -4.98 -9.87 4.99
C TYR A 288 -5.90 -10.13 3.80
N MET A 289 -5.56 -11.05 2.91
CA MET A 289 -6.43 -11.40 1.77
C MET A 289 -7.79 -11.92 2.24
N ARG A 290 -7.80 -12.78 3.26
CA ARG A 290 -9.04 -13.26 3.89
C ARG A 290 -9.81 -12.12 4.57
N LEU A 291 -9.11 -11.27 5.34
CA LEU A 291 -9.73 -10.15 6.06
C LEU A 291 -10.39 -9.14 5.11
N PHE A 292 -9.71 -8.83 3.99
CA PHE A 292 -10.20 -7.85 3.00
C PHE A 292 -11.21 -8.44 2.01
N GLY A 293 -11.45 -9.77 2.07
CA GLY A 293 -12.43 -10.47 1.25
C GLY A 293 -11.97 -10.75 -0.18
N SER A 294 -10.66 -10.61 -0.47
CA SER A 294 -10.11 -10.86 -1.82
C SER A 294 -9.77 -12.33 -2.09
N SER A 295 -9.80 -13.21 -1.08
CA SER A 295 -9.63 -14.67 -1.28
C SER A 295 -10.67 -15.24 -2.22
N GLY A 296 -10.22 -15.96 -3.26
CA GLY A 296 -11.08 -16.56 -4.29
C GLY A 296 -11.59 -15.57 -5.35
N LYS A 297 -10.97 -14.39 -5.47
CA LYS A 297 -11.37 -13.32 -6.41
C LYS A 297 -10.43 -13.15 -7.61
N ALA A 298 -9.40 -14.00 -7.75
CA ALA A 298 -8.49 -14.01 -8.89
C ALA A 298 -9.02 -14.85 -10.04
#